data_4b2d2cbba1ecce61a10b2fd6d3d1f985
#
_entry.id   4b2d2cbba1ecce61a10b2fd6d3d1f985
#
_cell.length_a   1.000
_cell.length_b   1.000
_cell.length_c   1.000
_cell.angle_alpha   90.00
_cell.angle_beta   90.00
_cell.angle_gamma   90.00
#
_symmetry.space_group_name_H-M   'P 1'
#
loop_
_entity.id
_entity.type
_entity.pdbx_description
1 polymer ?
#
loop_
_entity_poly.entity_id
_entity_poly.type
_entity_poly.pdbx_seq_one_letter_code
_entity_poly.pdbx_strand_id
1 'polypeptide(L)'
;FCQELNRLEDYINAYPEEVQQGAYICMQDHIFNAAEAFSNVLNDHLAVVDHDHNYIGIRTRNDVLEELSEFLNMSQKGTVIDVHIPSKEPMISEIIRLVETEGVHVKTVTVQQHNMEEEHCRLTIKFENKEVSNAISTLERFGYTVYIQDRDLQRDIDFHERANELIRLLEL
;
A
#
# COMPACT_ATOMS: atom_id res chain seq x y z
N PHE A 1 -17.74 10.30 -23.91
CA PHE A 1 -17.40 11.00 -25.18
C PHE A 1 -15.93 10.70 -25.50
N CYS A 2 -15.58 9.43 -25.72
CA CYS A 2 -14.33 9.06 -26.35
C CYS A 2 -14.61 8.86 -27.83
N GLN A 3 -14.42 9.91 -28.62
CA GLN A 3 -14.23 9.75 -30.04
C GLN A 3 -12.79 9.32 -30.28
N GLU A 4 -12.64 8.24 -31.02
CA GLU A 4 -11.46 7.61 -31.57
C GLU A 4 -10.36 8.61 -31.98
N LEU A 5 -9.52 8.97 -31.00
CA LEU A 5 -8.26 9.63 -31.27
C LEU A 5 -7.24 8.52 -31.54
N ASN A 6 -7.08 8.14 -32.81
CA ASN A 6 -6.28 6.98 -33.21
C ASN A 6 -4.79 7.29 -33.35
N ARG A 7 -4.34 8.54 -33.11
CA ARG A 7 -2.95 8.94 -33.19
C ARG A 7 -2.58 9.93 -32.11
N LEU A 8 -1.34 9.90 -31.68
CA LEU A 8 -0.77 10.87 -30.74
C LEU A 8 -0.94 12.32 -31.26
N GLU A 9 -0.85 12.51 -32.61
CA GLU A 9 -1.08 13.79 -33.24
C GLU A 9 -2.49 14.34 -33.02
N ASP A 10 -3.50 13.49 -33.04
CA ASP A 10 -4.88 13.90 -32.81
C ASP A 10 -5.08 14.28 -31.33
N TYR A 11 -4.43 13.57 -30.41
CA TYR A 11 -4.42 13.91 -28.99
C TYR A 11 -3.68 15.22 -28.73
N ILE A 12 -2.50 15.41 -29.32
CA ILE A 12 -1.71 16.65 -29.21
C ILE A 12 -2.53 17.86 -29.71
N ASN A 13 -3.26 17.71 -30.81
CA ASN A 13 -4.07 18.77 -31.38
C ASN A 13 -5.32 19.08 -30.54
N ALA A 14 -5.89 18.08 -29.89
CA ALA A 14 -7.06 18.24 -29.03
C ALA A 14 -6.70 18.80 -27.64
N TYR A 15 -5.52 18.47 -27.13
CA TYR A 15 -5.07 18.81 -25.76
C TYR A 15 -3.60 19.30 -25.76
N PRO A 16 -3.29 20.42 -26.43
CA PRO A 16 -1.91 20.87 -26.63
C PRO A 16 -1.20 21.24 -25.32
N GLU A 17 -1.94 21.71 -24.32
CA GLU A 17 -1.36 22.10 -23.02
C GLU A 17 -0.96 20.86 -22.19
N GLU A 18 -1.67 19.76 -22.32
CA GLU A 18 -1.41 18.51 -21.62
C GLU A 18 -0.13 17.84 -22.10
N VAL A 19 0.08 17.85 -23.39
CA VAL A 19 1.28 17.29 -24.02
C VAL A 19 2.51 18.13 -23.72
N GLN A 20 2.38 19.45 -23.62
CA GLN A 20 3.47 20.35 -23.22
C GLN A 20 3.95 20.09 -21.79
N GLN A 21 3.11 19.51 -20.92
CA GLN A 21 3.47 19.14 -19.55
C GLN A 21 4.04 17.72 -19.42
N GLY A 22 4.22 16.99 -20.52
CA GLY A 22 4.80 15.64 -20.52
C GLY A 22 3.89 14.58 -19.86
N ALA A 23 2.58 14.75 -19.98
CA ALA A 23 1.59 13.87 -19.34
C ALA A 23 1.38 12.56 -20.13
N TYR A 24 2.42 11.77 -20.29
CA TYR A 24 2.32 10.43 -20.89
C TYR A 24 3.11 9.40 -20.07
N ILE A 25 2.73 8.13 -20.24
CA ILE A 25 3.42 6.96 -19.71
C ILE A 25 3.65 5.95 -20.82
N CYS A 26 4.69 5.13 -20.69
CA CYS A 26 4.91 4.00 -21.59
C CYS A 26 4.08 2.79 -21.13
N MET A 27 3.61 1.97 -22.08
CA MET A 27 2.85 0.75 -21.79
C MET A 27 3.58 -0.22 -20.84
N GLN A 28 4.93 -0.18 -20.83
CA GLN A 28 5.77 -1.06 -20.01
C GLN A 28 6.08 -0.44 -18.63
N ASP A 29 5.69 0.80 -18.38
CA ASP A 29 5.96 1.46 -17.12
C ASP A 29 5.19 0.77 -15.98
N HIS A 30 5.83 0.73 -14.82
CA HIS A 30 5.17 0.21 -13.63
C HIS A 30 4.03 1.14 -13.20
N ILE A 31 2.99 0.59 -12.59
CA ILE A 31 1.83 1.35 -12.10
C ILE A 31 2.22 2.54 -11.21
N PHE A 32 3.36 2.46 -10.52
CA PHE A 32 3.87 3.57 -9.70
C PHE A 32 4.27 4.78 -10.54
N ASN A 33 4.79 4.58 -11.75
CA ASN A 33 5.12 5.67 -12.67
C ASN A 33 3.86 6.40 -13.11
N ALA A 34 2.78 5.66 -13.38
CA ALA A 34 1.49 6.24 -13.70
C ALA A 34 0.91 7.06 -12.53
N ALA A 35 1.00 6.53 -11.31
CA ALA A 35 0.57 7.24 -10.12
C ALA A 35 1.40 8.51 -9.85
N GLU A 36 2.72 8.44 -10.04
CA GLU A 36 3.62 9.59 -9.92
C GLU A 36 3.30 10.65 -10.97
N ALA A 37 3.09 10.24 -12.23
CA ALA A 37 2.71 11.15 -13.32
C ALA A 37 1.43 11.93 -12.97
N PHE A 38 0.40 11.25 -12.42
CA PHE A 38 -0.82 11.90 -11.97
C PHE A 38 -0.64 12.83 -10.77
N SER A 39 0.38 12.62 -9.95
CA SER A 39 0.69 13.53 -8.83
C SER A 39 1.25 14.86 -9.32
N ASN A 40 1.86 14.87 -10.49
CA ASN A 40 2.52 16.04 -11.06
C ASN A 40 1.67 16.82 -12.08
N VAL A 41 0.50 16.29 -12.45
CA VAL A 41 -0.40 16.95 -13.41
C VAL A 41 -1.79 17.14 -12.81
N LEU A 42 -2.47 18.22 -13.24
CA LEU A 42 -3.84 18.51 -12.82
C LEU A 42 -4.89 17.74 -13.64
N ASN A 43 -4.47 17.10 -14.72
CA ASN A 43 -5.34 16.42 -15.66
C ASN A 43 -5.79 15.05 -15.12
N ASP A 44 -6.98 14.64 -15.53
CA ASP A 44 -7.55 13.34 -15.16
C ASP A 44 -7.19 12.21 -16.14
N HIS A 45 -6.36 12.53 -17.16
CA HIS A 45 -5.99 11.59 -18.21
C HIS A 45 -4.49 11.64 -18.49
N LEU A 46 -3.90 10.46 -18.74
CA LEU A 46 -2.54 10.28 -19.24
C LEU A 46 -2.59 9.58 -20.59
N ALA A 47 -1.83 10.10 -21.56
CA ALA A 47 -1.59 9.37 -22.80
C ALA A 47 -0.72 8.14 -22.51
N VAL A 48 -1.02 7.02 -23.17
CA VAL A 48 -0.21 5.81 -23.14
C VAL A 48 0.45 5.63 -24.48
N VAL A 49 1.76 5.41 -24.48
CA VAL A 49 2.54 5.18 -25.68
C VAL A 49 3.25 3.83 -25.64
N ASP A 50 3.56 3.28 -26.80
CA ASP A 50 4.42 2.10 -26.93
C ASP A 50 5.92 2.47 -26.83
N HIS A 51 6.81 1.49 -27.06
CA HIS A 51 8.27 1.67 -27.03
C HIS A 51 8.80 2.54 -28.16
N ASP A 52 8.04 2.72 -29.23
CA ASP A 52 8.36 3.58 -30.38
C ASP A 52 7.71 4.97 -30.25
N HIS A 53 7.14 5.29 -29.08
CA HIS A 53 6.39 6.51 -28.79
C HIS A 53 5.13 6.70 -29.65
N ASN A 54 4.57 5.61 -30.20
CA ASN A 54 3.27 5.70 -30.84
C ASN A 54 2.17 5.70 -29.78
N TYR A 55 1.17 6.53 -29.96
CA TYR A 55 0.00 6.57 -29.09
C TYR A 55 -0.81 5.28 -29.19
N ILE A 56 -1.12 4.66 -28.07
CA ILE A 56 -1.94 3.44 -27.97
C ILE A 56 -3.23 3.61 -27.19
N GLY A 57 -3.33 4.64 -26.35
CA GLY A 57 -4.55 4.85 -25.59
C GLY A 57 -4.42 5.88 -24.50
N ILE A 58 -5.44 5.91 -23.65
CA ILE A 58 -5.54 6.82 -22.50
C ILE A 58 -5.76 5.98 -21.24
N ARG A 59 -5.17 6.41 -20.13
CA ARG A 59 -5.49 5.97 -18.77
C ARG A 59 -6.05 7.13 -17.99
N THR A 60 -7.14 6.89 -17.28
CA THR A 60 -7.71 7.86 -16.34
C THR A 60 -7.10 7.71 -14.97
N ARG A 61 -7.24 8.73 -14.13
CA ARG A 61 -6.86 8.68 -12.71
C ARG A 61 -7.57 7.54 -11.97
N ASN A 62 -8.83 7.29 -12.32
CA ASN A 62 -9.60 6.19 -11.72
C ASN A 62 -9.07 4.81 -12.13
N ASP A 63 -8.67 4.63 -13.40
CA ASP A 63 -8.07 3.36 -13.86
C ASP A 63 -6.80 3.04 -13.07
N VAL A 64 -5.94 4.05 -12.88
CA VAL A 64 -4.68 3.88 -12.12
C VAL A 64 -4.96 3.63 -10.63
N LEU A 65 -5.97 4.29 -10.06
CA LEU A 65 -6.36 4.04 -8.66
C LEU A 65 -6.91 2.62 -8.46
N GLU A 66 -7.72 2.13 -9.39
CA GLU A 66 -8.25 0.77 -9.37
C GLU A 66 -7.12 -0.26 -9.47
N GLU A 67 -6.21 -0.09 -10.43
CA GLU A 67 -5.06 -0.96 -10.63
C GLU A 67 -4.10 -0.94 -9.42
N LEU A 68 -3.84 0.24 -8.80
CA LEU A 68 -3.09 0.35 -7.55
C LEU A 68 -3.78 -0.39 -6.39
N SER A 69 -5.11 -0.28 -6.31
CA SER A 69 -5.89 -0.98 -5.29
C SER A 69 -5.79 -2.49 -5.42
N GLU A 70 -5.77 -3.01 -6.64
CA GLU A 70 -5.53 -4.42 -6.93
C GLU A 70 -4.09 -4.81 -6.62
N PHE A 71 -3.11 -4.03 -7.10
CA PHE A 71 -1.69 -4.27 -6.87
C PHE A 71 -1.35 -4.35 -5.37
N LEU A 72 -1.91 -3.46 -4.55
CA LEU A 72 -1.74 -3.43 -3.10
C LEU A 72 -2.70 -4.38 -2.35
N ASN A 73 -3.47 -5.21 -3.08
CA ASN A 73 -4.47 -6.10 -2.51
C ASN A 73 -5.52 -5.41 -1.62
N MET A 74 -5.83 -4.11 -1.86
CA MET A 74 -6.70 -3.32 -1.00
C MET A 74 -8.13 -3.84 -0.98
N SER A 75 -8.64 -4.33 -2.11
CA SER A 75 -9.99 -4.88 -2.27
C SER A 75 -10.20 -6.23 -1.55
N GLN A 76 -9.13 -6.93 -1.23
CA GLN A 76 -9.19 -8.24 -0.58
C GLN A 76 -9.43 -8.08 0.92
N LYS A 77 -10.25 -8.98 1.50
CA LYS A 77 -10.45 -9.05 2.95
C LYS A 77 -9.14 -9.46 3.63
N GLY A 78 -8.95 -8.99 4.84
CA GLY A 78 -7.77 -9.27 5.65
C GLY A 78 -7.56 -8.18 6.69
N THR A 79 -6.59 -8.39 7.56
CA THR A 79 -6.27 -7.45 8.64
C THR A 79 -5.07 -6.59 8.24
N VAL A 80 -5.08 -5.33 8.66
CA VAL A 80 -3.98 -4.39 8.47
C VAL A 80 -3.46 -3.93 9.82
N ILE A 81 -2.15 -4.02 10.00
CA ILE A 81 -1.45 -3.45 11.16
C ILE A 81 -0.37 -2.50 10.72
N ASP A 82 -0.06 -1.53 11.56
CA ASP A 82 1.09 -0.65 11.44
C ASP A 82 2.10 -0.99 12.54
N VAL A 83 3.36 -1.18 12.17
CA VAL A 83 4.46 -1.43 13.08
C VAL A 83 5.46 -0.28 12.99
N HIS A 84 5.81 0.33 14.11
CA HIS A 84 6.85 1.35 14.15
C HIS A 84 8.22 0.68 14.29
N ILE A 85 9.10 0.97 13.34
CA ILE A 85 10.45 0.40 13.27
C ILE A 85 11.51 1.51 13.18
N PRO A 86 12.74 1.28 13.68
CA PRO A 86 13.83 2.25 13.54
C PRO A 86 14.14 2.55 12.07
N SER A 87 14.30 3.83 11.72
CA SER A 87 14.59 4.24 10.33
C SER A 87 15.98 3.86 9.85
N LYS A 88 16.95 3.80 10.77
CA LYS A 88 18.37 3.58 10.41
C LYS A 88 18.70 2.13 10.08
N GLU A 89 18.03 1.17 10.70
CA GLU A 89 18.26 -0.27 10.48
C GLU A 89 16.90 -1.00 10.53
N PRO A 90 16.05 -0.85 9.51
CA PRO A 90 14.74 -1.47 9.51
C PRO A 90 14.89 -2.98 9.29
N MET A 91 14.64 -3.76 10.33
CA MET A 91 14.73 -5.23 10.30
C MET A 91 13.43 -5.85 9.75
N ILE A 92 13.01 -5.45 8.56
CA ILE A 92 11.74 -5.88 7.94
C ILE A 92 11.67 -7.40 7.81
N SER A 93 12.76 -8.05 7.40
CA SER A 93 12.82 -9.51 7.23
C SER A 93 12.61 -10.26 8.55
N GLU A 94 13.06 -9.71 9.68
CA GLU A 94 12.82 -10.29 10.99
C GLU A 94 11.33 -10.20 11.37
N ILE A 95 10.70 -9.04 11.15
CA ILE A 95 9.30 -8.82 11.43
C ILE A 95 8.44 -9.79 10.59
N ILE A 96 8.71 -9.89 9.29
CA ILE A 96 7.98 -10.81 8.41
C ILE A 96 8.15 -12.25 8.88
N ARG A 97 9.37 -12.67 9.22
CA ARG A 97 9.64 -14.01 9.75
C ARG A 97 8.88 -14.28 11.05
N LEU A 98 8.84 -13.32 11.97
CA LEU A 98 8.11 -13.46 13.24
C LEU A 98 6.62 -13.69 13.00
N VAL A 99 5.99 -12.87 12.16
CA VAL A 99 4.54 -13.01 11.91
C VAL A 99 4.21 -14.29 11.14
N GLU A 100 5.02 -14.68 10.15
CA GLU A 100 4.78 -15.91 9.38
C GLU A 100 4.97 -17.17 10.24
N THR A 101 5.82 -17.13 11.26
CA THR A 101 5.99 -18.24 12.23
C THR A 101 4.70 -18.51 13.02
N GLU A 102 3.87 -17.51 13.21
CA GLU A 102 2.54 -17.64 13.84
C GLU A 102 1.45 -18.15 12.88
N GLY A 103 1.81 -18.54 11.67
CA GLY A 103 0.90 -19.14 10.68
C GLY A 103 0.02 -18.12 9.94
N VAL A 104 0.34 -16.84 10.00
CA VAL A 104 -0.34 -15.81 9.22
C VAL A 104 0.39 -15.54 7.90
N HIS A 105 -0.38 -15.26 6.84
CA HIS A 105 0.18 -15.01 5.51
C HIS A 105 0.18 -13.52 5.20
N VAL A 106 1.38 -13.00 4.89
CA VAL A 106 1.56 -11.61 4.48
C VAL A 106 1.17 -11.44 3.01
N LYS A 107 0.30 -10.49 2.71
CA LYS A 107 -0.12 -10.13 1.34
C LYS A 107 0.57 -8.90 0.81
N THR A 108 0.71 -7.88 1.65
CA THR A 108 1.30 -6.62 1.23
C THR A 108 2.13 -6.04 2.37
N VAL A 109 3.27 -5.49 2.02
CA VAL A 109 4.16 -4.77 2.95
C VAL A 109 4.50 -3.43 2.31
N THR A 110 4.28 -2.36 3.06
CA THR A 110 4.70 -1.01 2.64
C THR A 110 5.47 -0.33 3.75
N VAL A 111 6.51 0.42 3.39
CA VAL A 111 7.29 1.20 4.34
C VAL A 111 7.08 2.68 4.04
N GLN A 112 6.65 3.44 5.04
CA GLN A 112 6.48 4.88 4.95
C GLN A 112 7.45 5.58 5.87
N GLN A 113 8.20 6.52 5.30
CA GLN A 113 9.05 7.44 6.03
C GLN A 113 8.64 8.86 5.62
N HIS A 114 8.14 9.66 6.59
CA HIS A 114 7.62 10.99 6.29
C HIS A 114 8.75 12.00 6.07
N ASN A 115 9.84 11.89 6.87
CA ASN A 115 11.02 12.75 6.76
C ASN A 115 12.29 11.93 6.99
N MET A 116 13.40 12.30 6.34
CA MET A 116 14.70 11.65 6.57
C MET A 116 15.26 11.84 8.00
N GLU A 117 14.71 12.78 8.76
CA GLU A 117 15.09 13.08 10.14
C GLU A 117 14.29 12.28 11.18
N GLU A 118 13.24 11.58 10.78
CA GLU A 118 12.46 10.74 11.69
C GLU A 118 13.26 9.51 12.12
N GLU A 119 13.33 9.29 13.43
CA GLU A 119 14.01 8.13 14.02
C GLU A 119 13.30 6.81 13.73
N HIS A 120 12.01 6.88 13.37
CA HIS A 120 11.16 5.71 13.09
C HIS A 120 10.46 5.85 11.76
N CYS A 121 10.28 4.74 11.07
CA CYS A 121 9.38 4.61 9.93
C CYS A 121 8.21 3.69 10.27
N ARG A 122 7.14 3.82 9.48
CA ARG A 122 5.95 3.00 9.62
C ARG A 122 6.00 1.85 8.62
N LEU A 123 5.96 0.63 9.12
CA LEU A 123 5.79 -0.58 8.34
C LEU A 123 4.31 -0.99 8.40
N THR A 124 3.60 -0.85 7.31
CA THR A 124 2.22 -1.34 7.19
C THR A 124 2.22 -2.73 6.59
N ILE A 125 1.60 -3.68 7.29
CA ILE A 125 1.50 -5.08 6.87
C ILE A 125 0.03 -5.43 6.70
N LYS A 126 -0.33 -5.96 5.54
CA LYS A 126 -1.64 -6.54 5.29
C LYS A 126 -1.56 -8.06 5.26
N PHE A 127 -2.41 -8.69 6.04
CA PHE A 127 -2.53 -10.14 6.13
C PHE A 127 -3.74 -10.67 5.35
N GLU A 128 -3.65 -11.91 4.91
CA GLU A 128 -4.81 -12.65 4.38
C GLU A 128 -5.78 -13.02 5.49
N ASN A 129 -5.25 -13.37 6.65
CA ASN A 129 -5.98 -13.84 7.81
C ASN A 129 -6.68 -12.68 8.51
N LYS A 130 -7.85 -12.97 9.12
CA LYS A 130 -8.49 -12.05 10.05
C LYS A 130 -7.94 -12.20 11.47
N GLU A 131 -7.56 -13.42 11.83
CA GLU A 131 -7.03 -13.74 13.16
C GLU A 131 -5.52 -13.56 13.15
N VAL A 132 -5.06 -12.47 13.75
CA VAL A 132 -3.63 -12.07 13.79
C VAL A 132 -3.15 -11.77 15.21
N SER A 133 -3.95 -12.06 16.22
CA SER A 133 -3.66 -11.71 17.63
C SER A 133 -2.34 -12.30 18.11
N ASN A 134 -2.03 -13.56 17.77
CA ASN A 134 -0.77 -14.19 18.12
C ASN A 134 0.43 -13.50 17.48
N ALA A 135 0.31 -13.11 16.22
CA ALA A 135 1.37 -12.40 15.49
C ALA A 135 1.63 -11.03 16.13
N ILE A 136 0.58 -10.30 16.52
CA ILE A 136 0.69 -9.03 17.21
C ILE A 136 1.39 -9.21 18.55
N SER A 137 0.91 -10.14 19.41
CA SER A 137 1.52 -10.43 20.71
C SER A 137 3.00 -10.85 20.59
N THR A 138 3.35 -11.58 19.52
CA THR A 138 4.73 -11.94 19.24
C THR A 138 5.56 -10.70 18.90
N LEU A 139 5.08 -9.81 18.04
CA LEU A 139 5.78 -8.57 17.71
C LEU A 139 6.01 -7.69 18.95
N GLU A 140 4.99 -7.52 19.80
CA GLU A 140 5.07 -6.74 21.04
C GLU A 140 6.07 -7.35 22.02
N ARG A 141 6.10 -8.68 22.16
CA ARG A 141 7.08 -9.38 22.99
C ARG A 141 8.53 -9.17 22.51
N PHE A 142 8.73 -8.96 21.20
CA PHE A 142 10.02 -8.61 20.63
C PHE A 142 10.32 -7.11 20.67
N GLY A 143 9.45 -6.31 21.31
CA GLY A 143 9.68 -4.88 21.56
C GLY A 143 9.20 -3.96 20.43
N TYR A 144 8.44 -4.47 19.46
CA TYR A 144 7.85 -3.66 18.42
C TYR A 144 6.55 -3.02 18.91
N THR A 145 6.32 -1.75 18.54
CA THR A 145 5.06 -1.07 18.81
C THR A 145 4.10 -1.31 17.63
N VAL A 146 2.96 -1.93 17.90
CA VAL A 146 1.97 -2.30 16.90
C VAL A 146 0.71 -1.45 17.07
N TYR A 147 0.18 -0.93 15.95
CA TYR A 147 -1.08 -0.20 15.90
C TYR A 147 -2.07 -0.94 15.01
N ILE A 148 -3.26 -1.16 15.52
CA ILE A 148 -4.33 -1.87 14.82
C ILE A 148 -5.36 -0.85 14.38
N GLN A 149 -5.67 -0.82 13.10
CA GLN A 149 -6.66 0.10 12.56
C GLN A 149 -8.09 -0.45 12.64
N ASP A 150 -8.24 -1.77 12.77
CA ASP A 150 -9.53 -2.43 12.92
C ASP A 150 -10.02 -2.36 14.38
N ARG A 151 -11.08 -1.60 14.62
CA ARG A 151 -11.66 -1.40 15.98
C ARG A 151 -12.22 -2.68 16.57
N ASP A 152 -12.71 -3.59 15.77
CA ASP A 152 -13.28 -4.84 16.27
C ASP A 152 -12.16 -5.77 16.70
N LEU A 153 -11.10 -5.88 15.92
CA LEU A 153 -9.90 -6.63 16.28
C LEU A 153 -9.22 -6.07 17.53
N GLN A 154 -9.14 -4.75 17.68
CA GLN A 154 -8.59 -4.10 18.86
C GLN A 154 -9.36 -4.52 20.13
N ARG A 155 -10.69 -4.54 20.07
CA ARG A 155 -11.53 -4.96 21.20
C ARG A 155 -11.34 -6.42 21.57
N ASP A 156 -11.19 -7.29 20.56
CA ASP A 156 -10.98 -8.72 20.79
C ASP A 156 -9.62 -8.97 21.48
N ILE A 157 -8.57 -8.25 21.08
CA ILE A 157 -7.25 -8.32 21.72
C ILE A 157 -7.32 -7.81 23.15
N ASP A 158 -7.89 -6.62 23.38
CA ASP A 158 -8.06 -6.06 24.72
C ASP A 158 -8.84 -7.01 25.65
N PHE A 159 -9.83 -7.73 25.10
CA PHE A 159 -10.60 -8.71 25.86
C PHE A 159 -9.76 -9.94 26.22
N HIS A 160 -8.97 -10.47 25.30
CA HIS A 160 -8.08 -11.61 25.54
C HIS A 160 -6.97 -11.29 26.54
N GLU A 161 -6.39 -10.10 26.49
CA GLU A 161 -5.39 -9.65 27.46
C GLU A 161 -5.98 -9.58 28.86
N ARG A 162 -7.15 -8.95 29.03
CA ARG A 162 -7.85 -8.88 30.31
C ARG A 162 -8.24 -10.26 30.86
N ALA A 163 -8.67 -11.17 29.99
CA ALA A 163 -8.98 -12.54 30.35
C ALA A 163 -7.73 -13.28 30.83
N ASN A 164 -6.59 -13.13 30.15
CA ASN A 164 -5.32 -13.73 30.55
C ASN A 164 -4.76 -13.14 31.86
N GLU A 165 -4.92 -11.84 32.11
CA GLU A 165 -4.58 -11.22 33.39
C GLU A 165 -5.42 -11.79 34.55
N LEU A 166 -6.73 -11.95 34.35
CA LEU A 166 -7.62 -12.55 35.33
C LEU A 166 -7.23 -14.01 35.63
N ILE A 167 -6.89 -14.80 34.62
CA ILE A 167 -6.44 -16.19 34.81
C ILE A 167 -5.16 -16.22 35.64
N ARG A 168 -4.17 -15.37 35.36
CA ARG A 168 -2.94 -15.27 36.14
C ARG A 168 -3.18 -14.87 37.60
N LEU A 169 -4.16 -14.02 37.83
CA LEU A 169 -4.54 -13.62 39.20
C LEU A 169 -5.27 -14.74 39.98
N LEU A 170 -5.93 -15.66 39.27
CA LEU A 170 -6.65 -16.79 39.87
C LEU A 170 -5.75 -18.02 40.09
N GLU A 171 -4.61 -18.10 39.42
CA GLU A 171 -3.61 -19.16 39.58
C GLU A 171 -2.59 -18.84 40.72
N LEU A 172 -2.68 -17.69 41.36
CA LEU A 172 -1.95 -17.29 42.56
C LEU A 172 -2.74 -17.59 43.83
#